data_a8287e740842d2692de1694bda1d3c44
#
_entry.id   a8287e740842d2692de1694bda1d3c44
#
_cell.length_a   1.000
_cell.length_b   1.000
_cell.length_c   1.000
_cell.angle_alpha   90.00
_cell.angle_beta   90.00
_cell.angle_gamma   90.00
#
_symmetry.space_group_name_H-M   'P 1'
#
loop_
_entity.id
_entity.type
_entity.pdbx_description
1 polymer ?
#
loop_
_entity_poly.entity_id
_entity_poly.type
_entity_poly.pdbx_seq_one_letter_code
_entity_poly.pdbx_strand_id
1 'polypeptide(L)'
;VDNQKIQGVITSLGIKIYAKSVVLTNGTFLNVLIHIGEKHSGGGRAGASASVGLTAVLEGIGSVSGRMKTGTPPRVDGRSLDYSKMSEQPGDLNPSKFSFTDLTKPLSNQISCHITHTNLDVHDILRSGFGRSPMFNGAIKSTGPRYCPSIEDKINRFADKDRHQIFVEPEGWNTVEYYINGFSTSLPEDIQFKALRAVKGFEKVKFFRPGYAIEYDYFPPTQLTHSLETKLVSGLYFAGQINGTTGYEEAASQGLMAGINASLKVREEESFILKRNEAYIGVLIDDLITKGTEEPYRMFTSRAEYRTLLRQDNADIRLTPKGHALGIASEKRLRRMEEKLSKAEAFVGFFRTQSVKPEEANPVLESKDSAPIRQSDKMFKLFSRPNIGIKDVRKFVAVEDYINENNLDREVIEQAEIQVKYSGYIAKEKNNADK
;
A
#
# COMPACT_ATOMS: atom_id res chain seq x y z
N VAL A 1 -17.22 28.95 2.07
CA VAL A 1 -15.97 29.66 1.71
C VAL A 1 -16.29 31.13 1.69
N ASP A 2 -15.44 31.96 2.27
CA ASP A 2 -15.51 33.40 2.24
C ASP A 2 -14.11 33.97 1.97
N ASN A 3 -14.00 34.92 1.03
CA ASN A 3 -12.70 35.53 0.63
C ASN A 3 -11.60 34.51 0.39
N GLN A 4 -11.90 33.44 -0.34
CA GLN A 4 -10.95 32.32 -0.61
C GLN A 4 -10.43 31.61 0.65
N LYS A 5 -11.16 31.69 1.75
CA LYS A 5 -10.83 30.99 3.00
C LYS A 5 -11.98 30.09 3.42
N ILE A 6 -11.67 28.87 3.85
CA ILE A 6 -12.69 27.95 4.36
C ILE A 6 -13.29 28.50 5.64
N GLN A 7 -14.62 28.38 5.81
CA GLN A 7 -15.32 28.75 7.02
C GLN A 7 -15.93 27.54 7.73
N GLY A 8 -16.02 26.40 7.03
CA GLY A 8 -16.62 25.18 7.54
C GLY A 8 -17.38 24.43 6.45
N VAL A 9 -18.31 23.60 6.86
CA VAL A 9 -19.14 22.77 5.97
C VAL A 9 -20.61 22.90 6.31
N ILE A 10 -21.48 22.66 5.32
CA ILE A 10 -22.93 22.53 5.51
C ILE A 10 -23.27 21.06 5.20
N THR A 11 -23.90 20.38 6.14
CA THR A 11 -24.33 18.99 5.96
C THR A 11 -25.55 18.90 5.03
N SER A 12 -25.88 17.69 4.55
CA SER A 12 -27.12 17.46 3.77
C SER A 12 -28.40 17.80 4.52
N LEU A 13 -28.34 17.87 5.85
CA LEU A 13 -29.46 18.31 6.71
C LEU A 13 -29.49 19.82 6.94
N GLY A 14 -28.62 20.59 6.29
CA GLY A 14 -28.54 22.04 6.44
C GLY A 14 -27.80 22.53 7.69
N ILE A 15 -27.20 21.64 8.48
CA ILE A 15 -26.46 22.00 9.68
C ILE A 15 -25.12 22.64 9.27
N LYS A 16 -24.84 23.83 9.76
CA LYS A 16 -23.57 24.53 9.55
C LYS A 16 -22.56 24.11 10.64
N ILE A 17 -21.40 23.64 10.24
CA ILE A 17 -20.28 23.29 11.12
C ILE A 17 -19.13 24.22 10.77
N TYR A 18 -18.82 25.16 11.65
CA TYR A 18 -17.72 26.10 11.45
C TYR A 18 -16.39 25.43 11.78
N ALA A 19 -15.37 25.62 10.94
CA ALA A 19 -14.04 25.07 11.11
C ALA A 19 -12.98 25.97 10.46
N LYS A 20 -11.81 26.05 11.08
CA LYS A 20 -10.65 26.80 10.54
C LYS A 20 -9.96 26.06 9.40
N SER A 21 -10.08 24.72 9.35
CA SER A 21 -9.58 23.86 8.28
C SER A 21 -10.53 22.71 8.03
N VAL A 22 -10.60 22.25 6.78
CA VAL A 22 -11.43 21.12 6.33
C VAL A 22 -10.59 20.19 5.48
N VAL A 23 -10.65 18.89 5.74
CA VAL A 23 -10.01 17.85 4.92
C VAL A 23 -11.10 17.02 4.26
N LEU A 24 -11.14 16.99 2.92
CA LEU A 24 -12.06 16.16 2.15
C LEU A 24 -11.46 14.78 1.89
N THR A 25 -12.15 13.75 2.37
CA THR A 25 -11.73 12.33 2.31
C THR A 25 -12.88 11.45 1.80
N ASN A 26 -13.58 11.88 0.79
CA ASN A 26 -14.85 11.30 0.30
C ASN A 26 -14.72 9.92 -0.36
N GLY A 27 -13.53 9.41 -0.57
CA GLY A 27 -13.28 8.10 -1.20
C GLY A 27 -13.89 8.03 -2.62
N THR A 28 -14.57 6.92 -2.94
CA THR A 28 -15.25 6.69 -4.23
C THR A 28 -16.67 7.25 -4.29
N PHE A 29 -17.11 8.03 -3.30
CA PHE A 29 -18.54 8.33 -3.14
C PHE A 29 -18.96 9.73 -3.66
N LEU A 30 -18.01 10.47 -4.24
CA LEU A 30 -18.30 11.78 -4.78
C LEU A 30 -18.98 11.65 -6.15
N ASN A 31 -20.25 12.06 -6.23
CA ASN A 31 -21.08 12.01 -7.43
C ASN A 31 -21.06 10.63 -8.12
N VAL A 32 -21.17 9.58 -7.32
CA VAL A 32 -20.95 8.20 -7.72
C VAL A 32 -22.03 7.66 -8.64
N LEU A 33 -21.60 6.83 -9.60
CA LEU A 33 -22.47 6.00 -10.43
C LEU A 33 -21.96 4.57 -10.44
N ILE A 34 -22.79 3.62 -9.97
CA ILE A 34 -22.51 2.19 -9.93
C ILE A 34 -23.09 1.53 -11.16
N HIS A 35 -22.35 0.62 -11.79
CA HIS A 35 -22.71 -0.11 -12.99
C HIS A 35 -22.65 -1.62 -12.76
N ILE A 36 -23.76 -2.32 -13.03
CA ILE A 36 -23.88 -3.78 -13.08
C ILE A 36 -24.62 -4.14 -14.36
N GLY A 37 -23.90 -4.47 -15.42
CA GLY A 37 -24.50 -4.61 -16.76
C GLY A 37 -25.24 -3.35 -17.16
N GLU A 38 -26.49 -3.51 -17.56
CA GLU A 38 -27.37 -2.40 -17.98
C GLU A 38 -27.98 -1.61 -16.79
N LYS A 39 -27.76 -2.08 -15.55
CA LYS A 39 -28.30 -1.40 -14.37
C LYS A 39 -27.33 -0.32 -13.88
N HIS A 40 -27.85 0.87 -13.68
CA HIS A 40 -27.10 2.01 -13.16
C HIS A 40 -27.80 2.57 -11.92
N SER A 41 -27.03 2.85 -10.87
CA SER A 41 -27.57 3.43 -9.64
C SER A 41 -26.56 4.40 -9.01
N GLY A 42 -27.08 5.50 -8.44
CA GLY A 42 -26.32 6.26 -7.47
C GLY A 42 -26.17 5.43 -6.19
N GLY A 43 -25.11 5.69 -5.41
CA GLY A 43 -24.92 4.99 -4.16
C GLY A 43 -23.76 5.55 -3.36
N GLY A 44 -23.57 4.99 -2.20
CA GLY A 44 -22.45 5.26 -1.33
C GLY A 44 -21.93 3.95 -0.76
N ARG A 45 -21.41 3.99 0.46
CA ARG A 45 -21.19 2.80 1.25
C ARG A 45 -22.51 2.03 1.41
N ALA A 46 -22.47 0.70 1.56
CA ALA A 46 -23.66 -0.14 1.71
C ALA A 46 -24.69 0.51 2.67
N GLY A 47 -25.88 0.81 2.15
CA GLY A 47 -26.93 1.51 2.90
C GLY A 47 -26.84 3.05 2.98
N ALA A 48 -25.82 3.67 2.37
CA ALA A 48 -25.68 5.13 2.34
C ALA A 48 -26.02 5.71 0.96
N SER A 49 -26.49 6.98 0.94
CA SER A 49 -26.72 7.73 -0.27
C SER A 49 -25.41 8.22 -0.90
N ALA A 50 -25.43 8.52 -2.20
CA ALA A 50 -24.32 9.17 -2.88
C ALA A 50 -24.07 10.58 -2.29
N SER A 51 -22.81 11.00 -2.25
CA SER A 51 -22.42 12.37 -1.93
C SER A 51 -22.53 13.23 -3.19
N VAL A 52 -23.65 13.92 -3.33
CA VAL A 52 -23.95 14.77 -4.49
C VAL A 52 -23.87 16.27 -4.11
N GLY A 53 -23.60 17.12 -5.10
CA GLY A 53 -23.59 18.58 -4.96
C GLY A 53 -22.23 19.17 -4.56
N LEU A 54 -21.35 18.43 -3.90
CA LEU A 54 -20.04 18.94 -3.48
C LEU A 54 -19.15 19.30 -4.69
N THR A 55 -19.16 18.48 -5.74
CA THR A 55 -18.42 18.77 -6.98
C THR A 55 -18.81 20.11 -7.58
N ALA A 56 -20.12 20.36 -7.72
CA ALA A 56 -20.63 21.62 -8.26
C ALA A 56 -20.21 22.83 -7.40
N VAL A 57 -20.19 22.69 -6.08
CA VAL A 57 -19.71 23.75 -5.17
C VAL A 57 -18.23 24.02 -5.40
N LEU A 58 -17.40 22.98 -5.53
CA LEU A 58 -15.95 23.11 -5.76
C LEU A 58 -15.66 23.72 -7.14
N GLU A 59 -16.39 23.31 -8.18
CA GLU A 59 -16.31 23.90 -9.52
C GLU A 59 -16.74 25.36 -9.52
N GLY A 60 -17.79 25.70 -8.76
CA GLY A 60 -18.28 27.08 -8.61
C GLY A 60 -17.26 28.03 -7.97
N ILE A 61 -16.27 27.52 -7.24
CA ILE A 61 -15.15 28.30 -6.70
C ILE A 61 -13.88 28.22 -7.57
N GLY A 62 -13.97 27.61 -8.76
CA GLY A 62 -12.91 27.55 -9.75
C GLY A 62 -12.05 26.29 -9.77
N SER A 63 -12.39 25.25 -8.96
CA SER A 63 -11.70 23.97 -9.04
C SER A 63 -12.09 23.21 -10.32
N VAL A 64 -11.16 22.51 -10.92
CA VAL A 64 -11.40 21.65 -12.08
C VAL A 64 -11.59 20.22 -11.60
N SER A 65 -12.69 19.59 -11.99
CA SER A 65 -12.94 18.17 -11.72
C SER A 65 -12.69 17.30 -12.96
N GLY A 66 -12.59 16.01 -12.73
CA GLY A 66 -12.60 14.97 -13.74
C GLY A 66 -13.33 13.75 -13.21
N ARG A 67 -13.39 12.69 -14.04
CA ARG A 67 -14.11 11.49 -13.66
C ARG A 67 -13.20 10.27 -13.84
N MET A 68 -13.14 9.44 -12.82
CA MET A 68 -12.39 8.18 -12.81
C MET A 68 -13.31 6.99 -12.54
N LYS A 69 -12.81 5.81 -12.86
CA LYS A 69 -13.51 4.55 -12.66
C LYS A 69 -12.65 3.60 -11.83
N THR A 70 -13.27 2.83 -10.97
CA THR A 70 -12.71 1.62 -10.37
C THR A 70 -13.74 0.49 -10.41
N GLY A 71 -13.43 -0.66 -9.83
CA GLY A 71 -14.35 -1.78 -9.78
C GLY A 71 -14.03 -2.71 -8.63
N THR A 72 -14.97 -3.59 -8.34
CA THR A 72 -14.83 -4.60 -7.31
C THR A 72 -15.31 -5.95 -7.81
N PRO A 73 -14.72 -7.08 -7.38
CA PRO A 73 -15.22 -8.40 -7.70
C PRO A 73 -16.45 -8.77 -6.85
N PRO A 74 -17.13 -9.86 -7.20
CA PRO A 74 -18.20 -10.43 -6.39
C PRO A 74 -17.73 -10.80 -4.97
N ARG A 75 -18.68 -10.76 -4.03
CA ARG A 75 -18.56 -11.37 -2.70
C ARG A 75 -19.38 -12.64 -2.67
N VAL A 76 -18.76 -13.70 -2.19
CA VAL A 76 -19.38 -15.03 -2.19
C VAL A 76 -19.37 -15.65 -0.79
N ASP A 77 -20.28 -16.61 -0.58
CA ASP A 77 -20.30 -17.42 0.64
C ASP A 77 -19.20 -18.48 0.55
N GLY A 78 -18.15 -18.32 1.35
CA GLY A 78 -17.02 -19.25 1.41
C GLY A 78 -17.40 -20.68 1.74
N ARG A 79 -18.52 -20.91 2.45
CA ARG A 79 -19.05 -22.25 2.76
C ARG A 79 -19.59 -22.99 1.52
N SER A 80 -19.83 -22.27 0.44
CA SER A 80 -20.31 -22.82 -0.84
C SER A 80 -19.18 -23.22 -1.79
N LEU A 81 -17.93 -23.01 -1.40
CA LEU A 81 -16.74 -23.29 -2.20
C LEU A 81 -16.15 -24.66 -1.88
N ASP A 82 -15.55 -25.30 -2.88
CA ASP A 82 -14.81 -26.55 -2.73
C ASP A 82 -13.30 -26.29 -2.77
N TYR A 83 -12.73 -26.05 -1.61
CA TYR A 83 -11.30 -25.72 -1.43
C TYR A 83 -10.38 -26.87 -1.83
N SER A 84 -10.86 -28.13 -1.87
CA SER A 84 -10.04 -29.28 -2.27
C SER A 84 -9.62 -29.22 -3.76
N LYS A 85 -10.29 -28.39 -4.55
CA LYS A 85 -10.00 -28.14 -5.97
C LYS A 85 -9.13 -26.91 -6.22
N MET A 86 -8.69 -26.23 -5.17
CA MET A 86 -7.89 -25.03 -5.24
C MET A 86 -6.49 -25.27 -4.64
N SER A 87 -5.54 -24.40 -4.97
CA SER A 87 -4.21 -24.42 -4.32
C SER A 87 -4.25 -23.51 -3.10
N GLU A 88 -3.92 -24.05 -1.94
CA GLU A 88 -3.77 -23.26 -0.73
C GLU A 88 -2.56 -22.33 -0.84
N GLN A 89 -2.73 -21.09 -0.42
CA GLN A 89 -1.67 -20.10 -0.27
C GLN A 89 -1.63 -19.67 1.19
N PRO A 90 -0.75 -20.31 1.99
CA PRO A 90 -0.58 -19.93 3.39
C PRO A 90 0.10 -18.57 3.51
N GLY A 91 -0.01 -17.96 4.67
CA GLY A 91 0.78 -16.79 5.03
C GLY A 91 2.24 -17.14 5.30
N ASP A 92 3.02 -16.16 5.71
CA ASP A 92 4.44 -16.32 6.03
C ASP A 92 4.63 -17.30 7.20
N LEU A 93 5.66 -18.16 7.11
CA LEU A 93 6.02 -19.08 8.21
C LEU A 93 6.41 -18.33 9.50
N ASN A 94 7.06 -17.19 9.35
CA ASN A 94 7.50 -16.32 10.44
C ASN A 94 7.04 -14.88 10.15
N PRO A 95 5.76 -14.57 10.31
CA PRO A 95 5.23 -13.25 9.96
C PRO A 95 5.84 -12.16 10.83
N SER A 96 6.14 -11.03 10.23
CA SER A 96 6.53 -9.82 10.92
C SER A 96 5.31 -8.99 11.31
N LYS A 97 5.44 -8.16 12.32
CA LYS A 97 4.45 -7.12 12.62
C LYS A 97 4.69 -5.88 11.77
N PHE A 98 3.64 -5.15 11.44
CA PHE A 98 3.75 -3.89 10.71
C PHE A 98 4.09 -2.69 11.60
N SER A 99 3.92 -2.83 12.90
CA SER A 99 4.18 -1.75 13.87
C SER A 99 5.52 -1.94 14.56
N PHE A 100 6.28 -0.86 14.73
CA PHE A 100 7.50 -0.82 15.54
C PHE A 100 7.22 -0.73 17.05
N THR A 101 5.96 -0.68 17.49
CA THR A 101 5.62 -0.62 18.92
C THR A 101 5.55 -2.00 19.55
N ASP A 102 5.72 -2.09 20.87
CA ASP A 102 5.58 -3.33 21.64
C ASP A 102 4.13 -3.75 21.88
N LEU A 103 3.17 -2.88 21.52
CA LEU A 103 1.74 -3.12 21.70
C LEU A 103 1.22 -4.19 20.73
N THR A 104 1.89 -4.41 19.61
CA THR A 104 1.53 -5.40 18.61
C THR A 104 2.49 -6.57 18.62
N LYS A 105 1.97 -7.76 18.35
CA LYS A 105 2.75 -8.99 18.19
C LYS A 105 2.58 -9.53 16.77
N PRO A 106 3.55 -10.28 16.24
CA PRO A 106 3.35 -11.05 15.02
C PRO A 106 2.12 -11.97 15.16
N LEU A 107 1.43 -12.23 14.05
CA LEU A 107 0.30 -13.16 14.03
C LEU A 107 0.77 -14.57 14.35
N SER A 108 0.14 -15.22 15.33
CA SER A 108 0.36 -16.64 15.65
C SER A 108 -0.53 -17.56 14.82
N ASN A 109 -1.74 -17.12 14.52
CA ASN A 109 -2.68 -17.82 13.65
C ASN A 109 -2.90 -17.04 12.37
N GLN A 110 -2.96 -17.72 11.25
CA GLN A 110 -3.21 -17.13 9.95
C GLN A 110 -4.31 -17.90 9.23
N ILE A 111 -5.11 -17.21 8.42
CA ILE A 111 -6.08 -17.84 7.53
C ILE A 111 -5.46 -17.82 6.14
N SER A 112 -5.37 -19.01 5.51
CA SER A 112 -4.84 -19.13 4.15
C SER A 112 -5.80 -18.55 3.13
N CYS A 113 -5.26 -17.90 2.10
CA CYS A 113 -5.97 -17.67 0.86
C CYS A 113 -5.92 -18.93 -0.01
N HIS A 114 -6.74 -18.98 -1.06
CA HIS A 114 -6.72 -20.05 -2.04
C HIS A 114 -6.59 -19.48 -3.44
N ILE A 115 -5.98 -20.24 -4.34
CA ILE A 115 -5.79 -19.86 -5.73
C ILE A 115 -6.54 -20.84 -6.62
N THR A 116 -7.30 -20.30 -7.55
CA THR A 116 -7.89 -21.01 -8.67
C THR A 116 -7.71 -20.20 -9.96
N HIS A 117 -8.26 -20.65 -11.07
CA HIS A 117 -8.10 -19.99 -12.36
C HIS A 117 -9.40 -20.02 -13.14
N THR A 118 -9.58 -19.04 -14.02
CA THR A 118 -10.55 -19.14 -15.11
C THR A 118 -10.13 -20.24 -16.08
N ASN A 119 -11.00 -20.61 -16.99
CA ASN A 119 -10.79 -21.54 -18.10
C ASN A 119 -11.51 -21.02 -19.35
N LEU A 120 -11.40 -21.71 -20.46
CA LEU A 120 -12.01 -21.31 -21.74
C LEU A 120 -13.53 -21.20 -21.64
N ASP A 121 -14.21 -22.13 -20.95
CA ASP A 121 -15.67 -22.09 -20.76
C ASP A 121 -16.08 -20.81 -20.01
N VAL A 122 -15.32 -20.44 -18.96
CA VAL A 122 -15.51 -19.17 -18.23
C VAL A 122 -15.34 -17.98 -19.16
N HIS A 123 -14.29 -18.01 -20.02
CA HIS A 123 -14.04 -16.93 -20.97
C HIS A 123 -15.17 -16.77 -21.98
N ASP A 124 -15.72 -17.86 -22.50
CA ASP A 124 -16.83 -17.83 -23.47
C ASP A 124 -18.13 -17.32 -22.84
N ILE A 125 -18.42 -17.73 -21.60
CA ILE A 125 -19.55 -17.19 -20.84
C ILE A 125 -19.38 -15.69 -20.64
N LEU A 126 -18.20 -15.21 -20.23
CA LEU A 126 -17.94 -13.78 -20.02
C LEU A 126 -18.03 -12.99 -21.32
N ARG A 127 -17.48 -13.52 -22.44
CA ARG A 127 -17.58 -12.90 -23.77
C ARG A 127 -19.03 -12.74 -24.23
N SER A 128 -19.90 -13.70 -23.93
CA SER A 128 -21.33 -13.61 -24.27
C SER A 128 -22.03 -12.39 -23.62
N GLY A 129 -21.47 -11.86 -22.56
CA GLY A 129 -21.97 -10.69 -21.85
C GLY A 129 -21.38 -9.35 -22.31
N PHE A 130 -20.38 -9.33 -23.21
CA PHE A 130 -19.67 -8.09 -23.57
C PHE A 130 -20.58 -7.01 -24.16
N GLY A 131 -21.54 -7.38 -24.98
CA GLY A 131 -22.53 -6.43 -25.52
C GLY A 131 -23.41 -5.75 -24.47
N ARG A 132 -23.50 -6.32 -23.28
CA ARG A 132 -24.23 -5.82 -22.12
C ARG A 132 -23.31 -5.19 -21.07
N SER A 133 -22.01 -5.16 -21.31
CA SER A 133 -21.02 -4.56 -20.39
C SER A 133 -20.98 -3.05 -20.56
N PRO A 134 -21.10 -2.27 -19.50
CA PRO A 134 -20.98 -0.81 -19.56
C PRO A 134 -19.59 -0.32 -20.00
N MET A 135 -18.58 -1.18 -19.92
CA MET A 135 -17.24 -0.91 -20.43
C MET A 135 -17.13 -1.00 -21.95
N PHE A 136 -17.91 -1.87 -22.59
CA PHE A 136 -17.84 -2.10 -24.04
C PHE A 136 -18.98 -1.43 -24.80
N ASN A 137 -20.12 -1.13 -24.17
CA ASN A 137 -21.25 -0.43 -24.79
C ASN A 137 -21.13 1.10 -24.74
N GLY A 138 -20.05 1.65 -24.17
CA GLY A 138 -19.79 3.08 -24.09
C GLY A 138 -20.49 3.83 -22.95
N ALA A 139 -21.17 3.14 -22.02
CA ALA A 139 -21.77 3.75 -20.85
C ALA A 139 -20.71 4.31 -19.89
N ILE A 140 -19.61 3.59 -19.68
CA ILE A 140 -18.43 4.06 -18.94
C ILE A 140 -17.49 4.77 -19.90
N LYS A 141 -17.23 6.05 -19.65
CA LYS A 141 -16.30 6.88 -20.45
C LYS A 141 -15.03 7.24 -19.69
N SER A 142 -15.00 7.04 -18.39
CA SER A 142 -13.90 7.40 -17.51
C SER A 142 -12.75 6.40 -17.55
N THR A 143 -11.54 6.87 -17.25
CA THR A 143 -10.33 6.05 -17.21
C THR A 143 -10.31 5.18 -15.95
N GLY A 144 -10.04 3.88 -16.14
CA GLY A 144 -9.86 2.93 -15.06
C GLY A 144 -8.37 2.68 -14.71
N PRO A 145 -8.10 2.02 -13.59
CA PRO A 145 -6.73 1.73 -13.17
C PRO A 145 -6.05 0.73 -14.10
N ARG A 146 -4.85 1.09 -14.60
CA ARG A 146 -4.06 0.25 -15.49
C ARG A 146 -3.69 -1.11 -14.88
N TYR A 147 -3.40 -1.13 -13.58
CA TYR A 147 -2.83 -2.29 -12.87
C TYR A 147 -3.86 -3.18 -12.19
N CYS A 148 -5.15 -2.85 -12.30
CA CYS A 148 -6.24 -3.68 -11.80
C CYS A 148 -7.34 -3.78 -12.89
N PRO A 149 -7.04 -4.41 -14.05
CA PRO A 149 -8.03 -4.56 -15.10
C PRO A 149 -9.15 -5.47 -14.64
N SER A 150 -10.36 -5.21 -15.12
CA SER A 150 -11.51 -6.12 -14.94
C SER A 150 -11.25 -7.46 -15.61
N ILE A 151 -12.01 -8.49 -15.26
CA ILE A 151 -11.86 -9.80 -15.90
C ILE A 151 -12.19 -9.72 -17.40
N GLU A 152 -13.19 -8.93 -17.78
CA GLU A 152 -13.51 -8.69 -19.18
C GLU A 152 -12.38 -8.00 -19.95
N ASP A 153 -11.66 -7.05 -19.34
CA ASP A 153 -10.47 -6.44 -19.90
C ASP A 153 -9.33 -7.44 -20.09
N LYS A 154 -9.11 -8.32 -19.09
CA LYS A 154 -8.08 -9.36 -19.17
C LYS A 154 -8.34 -10.32 -20.33
N ILE A 155 -9.57 -10.79 -20.46
CA ILE A 155 -9.95 -11.73 -21.51
C ILE A 155 -9.90 -11.09 -22.90
N ASN A 156 -10.18 -9.80 -22.99
CA ASN A 156 -10.12 -9.07 -24.26
C ASN A 156 -8.68 -8.75 -24.66
N ARG A 157 -7.87 -8.22 -23.74
CA ARG A 157 -6.48 -7.80 -24.03
C ARG A 157 -5.49 -8.95 -24.11
N PHE A 158 -5.75 -10.04 -23.38
CA PHE A 158 -4.90 -11.23 -23.33
C PHE A 158 -5.69 -12.46 -23.80
N ALA A 159 -6.28 -12.33 -24.99
CA ALA A 159 -7.14 -13.36 -25.60
C ALA A 159 -6.39 -14.68 -25.89
N ASP A 160 -5.07 -14.65 -25.98
CA ASP A 160 -4.14 -15.77 -26.13
C ASP A 160 -3.95 -16.59 -24.85
N LYS A 161 -4.42 -16.09 -23.69
CA LYS A 161 -4.29 -16.79 -22.41
C LYS A 161 -5.51 -17.66 -22.14
N ASP A 162 -5.29 -18.95 -21.92
CA ASP A 162 -6.33 -19.92 -21.62
C ASP A 162 -6.90 -19.77 -20.20
N ARG A 163 -6.20 -19.07 -19.32
CA ARG A 163 -6.57 -18.90 -17.92
C ARG A 163 -6.04 -17.62 -17.32
N HIS A 164 -6.78 -17.07 -16.35
CA HIS A 164 -6.38 -15.98 -15.48
C HIS A 164 -6.52 -16.41 -14.03
N GLN A 165 -5.56 -16.00 -13.21
CA GLN A 165 -5.51 -16.34 -11.79
C GLN A 165 -6.61 -15.60 -11.02
N ILE A 166 -7.20 -16.30 -10.07
CA ILE A 166 -8.21 -15.82 -9.13
C ILE A 166 -7.69 -16.14 -7.72
N PHE A 167 -7.66 -15.13 -6.84
CA PHE A 167 -7.43 -15.33 -5.42
C PHE A 167 -8.76 -15.36 -4.68
N VAL A 168 -8.91 -16.30 -3.78
CA VAL A 168 -10.08 -16.50 -2.93
C VAL A 168 -9.68 -16.09 -1.52
N GLU A 169 -10.09 -14.90 -1.13
CA GLU A 169 -9.60 -14.22 0.06
C GLU A 169 -10.71 -14.02 1.08
N PRO A 170 -10.54 -14.49 2.34
CA PRO A 170 -11.51 -14.20 3.40
C PRO A 170 -11.49 -12.70 3.73
N GLU A 171 -12.66 -12.06 3.85
CA GLU A 171 -12.74 -10.63 4.21
C GLU A 171 -12.49 -10.35 5.71
N GLY A 172 -12.22 -11.37 6.51
CA GLY A 172 -11.90 -11.23 7.93
C GLY A 172 -11.90 -12.57 8.67
N TRP A 173 -11.58 -12.51 9.96
CA TRP A 173 -11.43 -13.68 10.82
C TRP A 173 -12.76 -14.39 11.13
N ASN A 174 -13.84 -13.62 11.28
CA ASN A 174 -15.12 -14.09 11.76
C ASN A 174 -16.25 -13.90 10.72
N THR A 175 -15.91 -13.95 9.43
CA THR A 175 -16.87 -13.81 8.34
C THR A 175 -16.85 -15.03 7.43
N VAL A 176 -17.99 -15.30 6.82
CA VAL A 176 -18.14 -16.29 5.76
C VAL A 176 -18.08 -15.64 4.37
N GLU A 177 -17.88 -14.33 4.32
CA GLU A 177 -17.79 -13.55 3.08
C GLU A 177 -16.37 -13.60 2.52
N TYR A 178 -16.25 -13.99 1.26
CA TYR A 178 -14.99 -14.10 0.54
C TYR A 178 -14.95 -13.16 -0.65
N TYR A 179 -13.80 -12.51 -0.81
CA TYR A 179 -13.44 -11.60 -1.88
C TYR A 179 -12.78 -12.39 -3.02
N ILE A 180 -13.30 -12.24 -4.24
CA ILE A 180 -12.81 -13.01 -5.41
C ILE A 180 -11.85 -12.13 -6.21
N ASN A 181 -10.66 -11.92 -5.66
CA ASN A 181 -9.66 -11.03 -6.24
C ASN A 181 -9.19 -11.55 -7.61
N GLY A 182 -9.09 -10.64 -8.57
CA GLY A 182 -8.78 -10.97 -9.96
C GLY A 182 -10.00 -11.16 -10.85
N PHE A 183 -11.23 -11.19 -10.26
CA PHE A 183 -12.50 -11.29 -10.98
C PHE A 183 -13.35 -10.01 -10.86
N SER A 184 -12.72 -8.84 -10.75
CA SER A 184 -13.43 -7.57 -10.81
C SER A 184 -14.16 -7.42 -12.14
N THR A 185 -15.43 -7.02 -12.11
CA THR A 185 -16.27 -7.03 -13.31
C THR A 185 -17.44 -6.06 -13.20
N SER A 186 -17.88 -5.54 -14.34
CA SER A 186 -19.12 -4.76 -14.49
C SER A 186 -20.20 -5.49 -15.30
N LEU A 187 -19.97 -6.73 -15.69
CA LEU A 187 -20.93 -7.54 -16.43
C LEU A 187 -22.26 -7.71 -15.67
N PRO A 188 -23.36 -8.04 -16.36
CA PRO A 188 -24.62 -8.36 -15.71
C PRO A 188 -24.48 -9.51 -14.71
N GLU A 189 -25.27 -9.45 -13.64
CA GLU A 189 -25.21 -10.42 -12.53
C GLU A 189 -25.40 -11.86 -12.98
N ASP A 190 -26.30 -12.11 -13.95
CA ASP A 190 -26.55 -13.44 -14.50
C ASP A 190 -25.33 -14.03 -15.20
N ILE A 191 -24.56 -13.20 -15.91
CA ILE A 191 -23.30 -13.59 -16.56
C ILE A 191 -22.21 -13.86 -15.51
N GLN A 192 -22.07 -12.97 -14.51
CA GLN A 192 -21.11 -13.16 -13.44
C GLN A 192 -21.34 -14.49 -12.70
N PHE A 193 -22.61 -14.79 -12.38
CA PHE A 193 -22.98 -16.00 -11.67
C PHE A 193 -22.70 -17.26 -12.49
N LYS A 194 -23.10 -17.28 -13.77
CA LYS A 194 -22.82 -18.40 -14.67
C LYS A 194 -21.31 -18.62 -14.84
N ALA A 195 -20.56 -17.56 -15.07
CA ALA A 195 -19.11 -17.63 -15.26
C ALA A 195 -18.40 -18.16 -14.01
N LEU A 196 -18.74 -17.67 -12.81
CA LEU A 196 -18.12 -18.18 -11.59
C LEU A 196 -18.46 -19.64 -11.32
N ARG A 197 -19.65 -20.11 -11.65
CA ARG A 197 -20.00 -21.53 -11.52
C ARG A 197 -19.24 -22.47 -12.47
N ALA A 198 -18.65 -21.94 -13.51
CA ALA A 198 -17.76 -22.68 -14.41
C ALA A 198 -16.29 -22.67 -13.95
N VAL A 199 -15.95 -21.92 -12.89
CA VAL A 199 -14.62 -21.94 -12.27
C VAL A 199 -14.50 -23.16 -11.38
N LYS A 200 -13.35 -23.84 -11.47
CA LYS A 200 -13.06 -25.03 -10.66
C LYS A 200 -13.07 -24.69 -9.15
N GLY A 201 -13.89 -25.40 -8.39
CA GLY A 201 -14.13 -25.17 -6.97
C GLY A 201 -15.30 -24.22 -6.66
N PHE A 202 -15.93 -23.64 -7.69
CA PHE A 202 -17.04 -22.69 -7.54
C PHE A 202 -18.39 -23.25 -8.05
N GLU A 203 -18.47 -24.52 -8.36
CA GLU A 203 -19.64 -25.15 -9.02
C GLU A 203 -20.95 -24.95 -8.24
N LYS A 204 -20.85 -24.78 -6.91
CA LYS A 204 -21.98 -24.55 -5.99
C LYS A 204 -21.99 -23.14 -5.39
N VAL A 205 -21.21 -22.22 -5.95
CA VAL A 205 -21.03 -20.86 -5.37
C VAL A 205 -22.36 -20.15 -5.16
N LYS A 206 -22.45 -19.45 -4.02
CA LYS A 206 -23.55 -18.55 -3.68
C LYS A 206 -23.00 -17.13 -3.53
N PHE A 207 -23.70 -16.15 -4.10
CA PHE A 207 -23.32 -14.75 -4.00
C PHE A 207 -23.94 -14.10 -2.77
N PHE A 208 -23.15 -13.23 -2.13
CA PHE A 208 -23.67 -12.19 -1.26
C PHE A 208 -23.91 -10.91 -2.07
N ARG A 209 -22.99 -10.57 -2.97
CA ARG A 209 -23.08 -9.38 -3.83
C ARG A 209 -22.37 -9.62 -5.16
N PRO A 210 -22.94 -9.13 -6.29
CA PRO A 210 -22.23 -9.15 -7.56
C PRO A 210 -21.05 -8.17 -7.55
N GLY A 211 -20.11 -8.35 -8.48
CA GLY A 211 -19.12 -7.35 -8.83
C GLY A 211 -19.77 -6.17 -9.54
N TYR A 212 -19.13 -5.01 -9.48
CA TYR A 212 -19.59 -3.79 -10.14
C TYR A 212 -18.46 -2.88 -10.52
N ALA A 213 -18.68 -2.03 -11.53
CA ALA A 213 -17.84 -0.85 -11.73
C ALA A 213 -18.47 0.35 -11.04
N ILE A 214 -17.61 1.29 -10.64
CA ILE A 214 -18.02 2.54 -10.01
C ILE A 214 -17.27 3.70 -10.67
N GLU A 215 -18.00 4.71 -11.14
CA GLU A 215 -17.46 5.98 -11.57
C GLU A 215 -17.66 7.02 -10.47
N TYR A 216 -16.69 7.88 -10.29
CA TYR A 216 -16.69 8.92 -9.26
C TYR A 216 -15.91 10.14 -9.72
N ASP A 217 -16.23 11.29 -9.14
CA ASP A 217 -15.52 12.52 -9.42
C ASP A 217 -14.20 12.57 -8.64
N TYR A 218 -13.19 13.13 -9.27
CA TYR A 218 -11.90 13.46 -8.66
C TYR A 218 -11.46 14.87 -9.08
N PHE A 219 -10.48 15.40 -8.40
CA PHE A 219 -9.89 16.69 -8.71
C PHE A 219 -8.40 16.50 -9.03
N PRO A 220 -7.91 16.91 -10.21
CA PRO A 220 -6.50 16.83 -10.56
C PRO A 220 -5.63 17.40 -9.45
N PRO A 221 -4.70 16.62 -8.86
CA PRO A 221 -3.95 17.03 -7.68
C PRO A 221 -2.91 18.13 -7.94
N THR A 222 -2.68 18.49 -9.20
CA THR A 222 -1.90 19.68 -9.59
C THR A 222 -2.49 20.98 -9.07
N GLN A 223 -3.76 20.98 -8.64
CA GLN A 223 -4.43 22.10 -7.98
C GLN A 223 -4.09 22.24 -6.49
N LEU A 224 -3.28 21.34 -5.95
CA LEU A 224 -2.86 21.34 -4.55
C LEU A 224 -1.41 21.82 -4.41
N THR A 225 -1.08 22.24 -3.20
CA THR A 225 0.29 22.46 -2.76
C THR A 225 0.88 21.15 -2.18
N HIS A 226 2.18 21.11 -1.89
CA HIS A 226 2.82 19.93 -1.27
C HIS A 226 2.28 19.60 0.14
N SER A 227 1.58 20.54 0.78
CA SER A 227 0.86 20.28 2.04
C SER A 227 -0.51 19.60 1.85
N LEU A 228 -0.92 19.34 0.58
CA LEU A 228 -2.24 18.90 0.15
C LEU A 228 -3.36 19.95 0.37
N GLU A 229 -3.01 21.19 0.65
CA GLU A 229 -3.93 22.32 0.65
C GLU A 229 -4.27 22.73 -0.77
N THR A 230 -5.53 23.12 -1.03
CA THR A 230 -5.92 23.67 -2.35
C THR A 230 -5.28 25.03 -2.58
N LYS A 231 -4.85 25.29 -3.82
CA LYS A 231 -4.28 26.59 -4.21
C LYS A 231 -5.32 27.72 -4.21
N LEU A 232 -6.59 27.37 -4.36
CA LEU A 232 -7.69 28.33 -4.49
C LEU A 232 -8.32 28.75 -3.16
N VAL A 233 -8.37 27.83 -2.19
CA VAL A 233 -9.07 28.03 -0.91
C VAL A 233 -8.15 27.67 0.24
N SER A 234 -7.79 28.69 1.00
CA SER A 234 -6.97 28.52 2.20
C SER A 234 -7.72 27.74 3.29
N GLY A 235 -7.05 26.75 3.89
CA GLY A 235 -7.60 25.88 4.90
C GLY A 235 -8.40 24.68 4.36
N LEU A 236 -8.51 24.51 3.04
CA LEU A 236 -9.17 23.37 2.41
C LEU A 236 -8.15 22.39 1.87
N TYR A 237 -8.23 21.13 2.31
CA TYR A 237 -7.31 20.04 1.97
C TYR A 237 -8.04 18.89 1.29
N PHE A 238 -7.38 18.24 0.32
CA PHE A 238 -7.88 17.03 -0.32
C PHE A 238 -6.95 15.86 -0.01
N ALA A 239 -7.54 14.70 0.33
CA ALA A 239 -6.76 13.51 0.64
C ALA A 239 -7.46 12.23 0.18
N GLY A 240 -6.66 11.33 -0.41
CA GLY A 240 -7.11 10.03 -0.88
C GLY A 240 -7.64 10.08 -2.30
N GLN A 241 -8.72 9.37 -2.55
CA GLN A 241 -9.21 9.09 -3.90
C GLN A 241 -9.71 10.33 -4.65
N ILE A 242 -10.09 11.39 -3.94
CA ILE A 242 -10.41 12.70 -4.52
C ILE A 242 -9.26 13.26 -5.38
N ASN A 243 -8.01 12.86 -5.08
CA ASN A 243 -6.81 13.25 -5.81
C ASN A 243 -6.44 12.27 -6.95
N GLY A 244 -7.35 11.38 -7.34
CA GLY A 244 -7.13 10.40 -8.41
C GLY A 244 -6.19 9.25 -8.02
N THR A 245 -6.09 8.90 -6.74
CA THR A 245 -5.35 7.72 -6.27
C THR A 245 -6.28 6.54 -6.04
N THR A 246 -5.75 5.31 -6.15
CA THR A 246 -6.49 4.09 -5.81
C THR A 246 -5.62 3.20 -4.94
N GLY A 247 -5.96 3.06 -3.68
CA GLY A 247 -5.28 2.21 -2.71
C GLY A 247 -5.44 2.75 -1.30
N TYR A 248 -5.48 1.84 -0.35
CA TYR A 248 -5.65 2.19 1.06
C TYR A 248 -4.42 2.92 1.61
N GLU A 249 -3.24 2.50 1.19
CA GLU A 249 -1.96 3.05 1.60
C GLU A 249 -1.79 4.49 1.11
N GLU A 250 -2.16 4.76 -0.14
CA GLU A 250 -2.14 6.10 -0.72
C GLU A 250 -3.12 7.02 0.02
N ALA A 251 -4.32 6.53 0.32
CA ALA A 251 -5.34 7.31 1.03
C ALA A 251 -4.92 7.60 2.47
N ALA A 252 -4.39 6.60 3.19
CA ALA A 252 -3.90 6.77 4.55
C ALA A 252 -2.74 7.77 4.63
N SER A 253 -1.80 7.70 3.70
CA SER A 253 -0.66 8.60 3.61
C SER A 253 -1.08 10.04 3.37
N GLN A 254 -1.97 10.26 2.43
CA GLN A 254 -2.51 11.60 2.13
C GLN A 254 -3.33 12.14 3.29
N GLY A 255 -4.19 11.31 3.89
CA GLY A 255 -5.01 11.71 5.04
C GLY A 255 -4.16 12.13 6.23
N LEU A 256 -3.09 11.38 6.52
CA LEU A 256 -2.13 11.73 7.58
C LEU A 256 -1.46 13.07 7.30
N MET A 257 -0.93 13.28 6.10
CA MET A 257 -0.23 14.51 5.74
C MET A 257 -1.16 15.72 5.70
N ALA A 258 -2.36 15.57 5.14
CA ALA A 258 -3.36 16.64 5.12
C ALA A 258 -3.81 17.02 6.55
N GLY A 259 -4.02 16.01 7.43
CA GLY A 259 -4.39 16.24 8.82
C GLY A 259 -3.30 16.95 9.63
N ILE A 260 -2.04 16.56 9.47
CA ILE A 260 -0.89 17.24 10.09
C ILE A 260 -0.85 18.70 9.63
N ASN A 261 -0.88 18.94 8.32
CA ASN A 261 -0.76 20.28 7.76
C ASN A 261 -1.97 21.17 8.08
N ALA A 262 -3.17 20.61 8.12
CA ALA A 262 -4.35 21.32 8.58
C ALA A 262 -4.21 21.77 10.04
N SER A 263 -3.66 20.92 10.91
CA SER A 263 -3.39 21.25 12.30
C SER A 263 -2.31 22.32 12.46
N LEU A 264 -1.19 22.20 11.73
CA LEU A 264 -0.12 23.18 11.72
C LEU A 264 -0.63 24.56 11.26
N LYS A 265 -1.42 24.59 10.19
CA LYS A 265 -2.03 25.84 9.69
C LYS A 265 -2.93 26.52 10.72
N VAL A 266 -3.73 25.77 11.46
CA VAL A 266 -4.57 26.31 12.54
C VAL A 266 -3.75 26.92 13.67
N ARG A 267 -2.52 26.40 13.90
CA ARG A 267 -1.57 26.90 14.88
C ARG A 267 -0.62 27.98 14.33
N GLU A 268 -0.78 28.34 13.06
CA GLU A 268 0.08 29.31 12.35
C GLU A 268 1.56 28.86 12.31
N GLU A 269 1.78 27.54 12.22
CA GLU A 269 3.10 26.92 12.10
C GLU A 269 3.40 26.57 10.63
N GLU A 270 4.68 26.38 10.30
CA GLU A 270 5.12 26.01 8.97
C GLU A 270 4.58 24.63 8.53
N SER A 271 4.31 24.49 7.24
CA SER A 271 3.84 23.22 6.69
C SER A 271 4.90 22.13 6.79
N PHE A 272 4.47 20.93 7.16
CA PHE A 272 5.30 19.73 7.17
C PHE A 272 5.27 19.05 5.82
N ILE A 273 6.42 18.99 5.16
CA ILE A 273 6.59 18.38 3.83
C ILE A 273 7.69 17.34 3.90
N LEU A 274 7.40 16.13 3.44
CA LEU A 274 8.38 15.06 3.26
C LEU A 274 8.94 15.08 1.84
N LYS A 275 10.26 15.05 1.71
CA LYS A 275 10.94 14.99 0.42
C LYS A 275 10.95 13.58 -0.15
N ARG A 276 11.24 13.46 -1.45
CA ARG A 276 11.31 12.19 -2.19
C ARG A 276 12.39 11.22 -1.65
N ASN A 277 13.46 11.73 -1.06
CA ASN A 277 14.52 10.95 -0.42
C ASN A 277 14.27 10.64 1.06
N GLU A 278 13.17 11.15 1.65
CA GLU A 278 12.84 10.96 3.06
C GLU A 278 11.76 9.89 3.28
N ALA A 279 10.77 9.81 2.38
CA ALA A 279 9.67 8.86 2.52
C ALA A 279 8.99 8.55 1.18
N TYR A 280 8.38 7.35 1.06
CA TYR A 280 7.45 7.04 -0.04
C TYR A 280 6.26 7.99 -0.07
N ILE A 281 5.82 8.51 1.08
CA ILE A 281 4.79 9.57 1.17
C ILE A 281 5.26 10.83 0.42
N GLY A 282 6.53 11.20 0.54
CA GLY A 282 7.11 12.33 -0.20
C GLY A 282 7.10 12.09 -1.71
N VAL A 283 7.49 10.89 -2.15
CA VAL A 283 7.41 10.49 -3.57
C VAL A 283 5.97 10.55 -4.09
N LEU A 284 5.01 10.00 -3.33
CA LEU A 284 3.59 10.02 -3.66
C LEU A 284 3.08 11.44 -3.88
N ILE A 285 3.25 12.30 -2.89
CA ILE A 285 2.71 13.66 -2.93
C ILE A 285 3.37 14.48 -4.05
N ASP A 286 4.68 14.38 -4.19
CA ASP A 286 5.41 15.09 -5.25
C ASP A 286 4.96 14.63 -6.65
N ASP A 287 4.82 13.31 -6.89
CA ASP A 287 4.28 12.81 -8.16
C ASP A 287 2.87 13.35 -8.45
N LEU A 288 1.98 13.35 -7.45
CA LEU A 288 0.61 13.84 -7.60
C LEU A 288 0.58 15.31 -8.01
N ILE A 289 1.35 16.14 -7.34
CA ILE A 289 1.29 17.59 -7.49
C ILE A 289 2.02 18.07 -8.75
N THR A 290 3.14 17.40 -9.11
CA THR A 290 3.97 17.83 -10.23
C THR A 290 3.58 17.18 -11.56
N LYS A 291 3.21 15.88 -11.53
CA LYS A 291 2.87 15.10 -12.74
C LYS A 291 1.37 15.01 -12.98
N GLY A 292 0.56 15.18 -11.92
CA GLY A 292 -0.89 14.97 -11.99
C GLY A 292 -1.28 13.50 -12.13
N THR A 293 -2.58 13.27 -12.43
CA THR A 293 -3.16 11.94 -12.58
C THR A 293 -4.06 11.90 -13.83
N GLU A 294 -3.60 11.27 -14.90
CA GLU A 294 -4.42 10.97 -16.10
C GLU A 294 -5.16 9.65 -15.95
N GLU A 295 -4.62 8.75 -15.15
CA GLU A 295 -5.21 7.46 -14.75
C GLU A 295 -5.09 7.29 -13.22
N PRO A 296 -5.91 6.44 -12.58
CA PRO A 296 -5.82 6.22 -11.14
C PRO A 296 -4.41 5.85 -10.70
N TYR A 297 -3.82 6.69 -9.86
CA TYR A 297 -2.43 6.54 -9.39
C TYR A 297 -2.31 5.40 -8.36
N ARG A 298 -1.25 4.59 -8.51
CA ARG A 298 -0.79 3.63 -7.52
C ARG A 298 0.69 3.84 -7.25
N MET A 299 1.08 3.71 -5.98
CA MET A 299 2.48 3.72 -5.57
C MET A 299 3.13 2.36 -5.87
N PHE A 300 4.25 2.41 -6.57
CA PHE A 300 5.13 1.27 -6.81
C PHE A 300 6.55 1.63 -6.41
N THR A 301 7.32 0.63 -6.01
CA THR A 301 8.74 0.83 -5.67
C THR A 301 9.55 1.42 -6.82
N SER A 302 9.14 1.16 -8.07
CA SER A 302 9.78 1.73 -9.27
C SER A 302 9.63 3.25 -9.41
N ARG A 303 8.72 3.88 -8.66
CA ARG A 303 8.53 5.34 -8.67
C ARG A 303 9.54 6.08 -7.80
N ALA A 304 10.17 5.37 -6.85
CA ALA A 304 11.15 5.97 -5.95
C ALA A 304 12.56 5.82 -6.51
N GLU A 305 13.30 6.91 -6.58
CA GLU A 305 14.69 6.98 -7.04
C GLU A 305 15.64 6.45 -5.95
N TYR A 306 15.34 6.72 -4.68
CA TYR A 306 16.22 6.44 -3.53
C TYR A 306 15.76 5.20 -2.74
N ARG A 307 15.50 4.08 -3.43
CA ARG A 307 14.93 2.86 -2.79
C ARG A 307 15.82 2.25 -1.70
N THR A 308 17.14 2.40 -1.83
CA THR A 308 18.08 1.90 -0.82
C THR A 308 18.00 2.72 0.48
N LEU A 309 17.59 3.98 0.41
CA LEU A 309 17.32 4.82 1.57
C LEU A 309 15.93 4.59 2.14
N LEU A 310 14.93 4.36 1.29
CA LEU A 310 13.51 4.27 1.64
C LEU A 310 13.09 2.82 1.93
N ARG A 311 13.68 2.18 2.91
CA ARG A 311 13.34 0.80 3.26
C ARG A 311 12.29 0.75 4.36
N GLN A 312 11.56 -0.39 4.42
CA GLN A 312 10.59 -0.66 5.48
C GLN A 312 11.28 -0.79 6.85
N ASP A 313 12.42 -1.48 6.90
CA ASP A 313 13.18 -1.78 8.12
C ASP A 313 13.71 -0.52 8.84
N ASN A 314 13.92 0.58 8.12
CA ASN A 314 14.44 1.83 8.66
C ASN A 314 13.42 2.99 8.69
N ALA A 315 12.15 2.71 8.48
CA ALA A 315 11.12 3.75 8.44
C ALA A 315 11.00 4.49 9.78
N ASP A 316 11.15 3.78 10.89
CA ASP A 316 11.16 4.38 12.22
C ASP A 316 12.38 5.31 12.43
N ILE A 317 13.56 4.89 11.99
CA ILE A 317 14.79 5.69 12.08
C ILE A 317 14.66 7.02 11.32
N ARG A 318 14.03 6.97 10.11
CA ARG A 318 13.85 8.17 9.27
C ARG A 318 12.75 9.11 9.77
N LEU A 319 11.64 8.55 10.27
CA LEU A 319 10.40 9.29 10.46
C LEU A 319 10.00 9.49 11.94
N THR A 320 10.42 8.65 12.88
CA THR A 320 10.06 8.82 14.30
C THR A 320 10.54 10.13 14.89
N PRO A 321 11.78 10.61 14.63
CA PRO A 321 12.23 11.92 15.14
C PRO A 321 11.36 13.07 14.64
N LYS A 322 10.97 13.03 13.34
CA LYS A 322 10.08 14.02 12.74
C LYS A 322 8.68 13.96 13.35
N GLY A 323 8.14 12.75 13.53
CA GLY A 323 6.84 12.53 14.16
C GLY A 323 6.84 12.98 15.63
N HIS A 324 7.94 12.81 16.34
CA HIS A 324 8.07 13.29 17.72
C HIS A 324 8.09 14.83 17.78
N ALA A 325 8.87 15.48 16.92
CA ALA A 325 8.89 16.94 16.82
C ALA A 325 7.50 17.55 16.52
N LEU A 326 6.66 16.83 15.74
CA LEU A 326 5.26 17.20 15.47
C LEU A 326 4.28 16.86 16.60
N GLY A 327 4.73 16.16 17.66
CA GLY A 327 3.88 15.71 18.76
C GLY A 327 2.99 14.49 18.46
N ILE A 328 3.20 13.80 17.34
CA ILE A 328 2.41 12.60 16.93
C ILE A 328 3.10 11.27 17.28
N ALA A 329 4.38 11.29 17.62
CA ALA A 329 5.09 10.13 18.15
C ALA A 329 5.50 10.40 19.60
N SER A 330 5.24 9.43 20.48
CA SER A 330 5.56 9.57 21.91
C SER A 330 7.07 9.49 22.17
N GLU A 331 7.51 10.08 23.28
CA GLU A 331 8.87 9.97 23.81
C GLU A 331 9.33 8.50 23.91
N LYS A 332 8.44 7.60 24.34
CA LYS A 332 8.73 6.15 24.41
C LYS A 332 9.10 5.58 23.03
N ARG A 333 8.41 6.02 21.96
CA ARG A 333 8.74 5.58 20.59
C ARG A 333 10.08 6.12 20.13
N LEU A 334 10.36 7.37 20.43
CA LEU A 334 11.65 7.99 20.08
C LEU A 334 12.81 7.24 20.76
N ARG A 335 12.76 7.05 22.08
CA ARG A 335 13.80 6.32 22.85
C ARG A 335 14.00 4.89 22.34
N ARG A 336 12.94 4.17 22.05
CA ARG A 336 13.05 2.82 21.47
C ARG A 336 13.81 2.83 20.14
N MET A 337 13.50 3.79 19.27
CA MET A 337 14.19 3.92 17.98
C MET A 337 15.67 4.26 18.18
N GLU A 338 15.99 5.19 19.08
CA GLU A 338 17.37 5.56 19.43
C GLU A 338 18.16 4.39 20.01
N GLU A 339 17.54 3.62 20.92
CA GLU A 339 18.14 2.41 21.48
C GLU A 339 18.41 1.34 20.41
N LYS A 340 17.42 1.09 19.51
CA LYS A 340 17.59 0.17 18.38
C LYS A 340 18.76 0.60 17.50
N LEU A 341 18.84 1.87 17.14
CA LEU A 341 19.90 2.41 16.28
C LEU A 341 21.27 2.27 16.96
N SER A 342 21.39 2.69 18.21
CA SER A 342 22.63 2.60 18.99
C SER A 342 23.13 1.17 19.13
N LYS A 343 22.25 0.21 19.43
CA LYS A 343 22.60 -1.21 19.51
C LYS A 343 23.03 -1.78 18.15
N ALA A 344 22.37 -1.38 17.07
CA ALA A 344 22.73 -1.83 15.73
C ALA A 344 24.11 -1.28 15.31
N GLU A 345 24.39 -0.01 15.57
CA GLU A 345 25.69 0.61 15.30
C GLU A 345 26.81 -0.02 16.14
N ALA A 346 26.57 -0.31 17.42
CA ALA A 346 27.52 -1.01 18.29
C ALA A 346 27.82 -2.43 17.77
N PHE A 347 26.80 -3.13 17.29
CA PHE A 347 26.99 -4.46 16.72
C PHE A 347 27.78 -4.44 15.40
N VAL A 348 27.54 -3.46 14.54
CA VAL A 348 28.39 -3.22 13.34
C VAL A 348 29.83 -2.88 13.76
N GLY A 349 30.01 -2.08 14.80
CA GLY A 349 31.32 -1.77 15.41
C GLY A 349 32.06 -3.02 15.88
N PHE A 350 31.35 -3.94 16.56
CA PHE A 350 31.89 -5.24 16.96
C PHE A 350 32.46 -6.01 15.75
N PHE A 351 31.72 -6.14 14.64
CA PHE A 351 32.21 -6.81 13.44
C PHE A 351 33.45 -6.14 12.84
N ARG A 352 33.59 -4.83 12.96
CA ARG A 352 34.78 -4.09 12.47
C ARG A 352 36.01 -4.30 13.35
N THR A 353 35.81 -4.48 14.64
CA THR A 353 36.93 -4.67 15.60
C THR A 353 37.32 -6.14 15.74
N GLN A 354 36.35 -7.06 15.74
CA GLN A 354 36.57 -8.47 15.93
C GLN A 354 37.24 -9.10 14.70
N SER A 355 38.24 -9.95 14.97
CA SER A 355 38.94 -10.74 13.95
C SER A 355 38.62 -12.20 14.11
N VAL A 356 38.68 -12.97 13.04
CA VAL A 356 38.47 -14.41 13.00
C VAL A 356 39.64 -15.08 12.28
N LYS A 357 40.07 -16.25 12.78
CA LYS A 357 41.16 -17.04 12.20
C LYS A 357 40.66 -17.96 11.09
N PRO A 358 41.57 -18.40 10.17
CA PRO A 358 41.20 -19.31 9.08
C PRO A 358 40.54 -20.60 9.58
N GLU A 359 41.02 -21.17 10.68
CA GLU A 359 40.51 -22.42 11.26
C GLU A 359 39.06 -22.34 11.67
N GLU A 360 38.60 -21.15 12.12
CA GLU A 360 37.22 -20.89 12.52
C GLU A 360 36.36 -20.50 11.31
N ALA A 361 36.89 -19.65 10.40
CA ALA A 361 36.16 -19.07 9.31
C ALA A 361 35.93 -20.01 8.14
N ASN A 362 36.97 -20.77 7.73
CA ASN A 362 36.94 -21.53 6.49
C ASN A 362 35.85 -22.61 6.44
N PRO A 363 35.55 -23.37 7.52
CA PRO A 363 34.44 -24.34 7.48
C PRO A 363 33.10 -23.66 7.19
N VAL A 364 32.87 -22.43 7.69
CA VAL A 364 31.65 -21.64 7.43
C VAL A 364 31.66 -21.14 6.00
N LEU A 365 32.75 -20.56 5.52
CA LEU A 365 32.91 -20.02 4.18
C LEU A 365 32.73 -21.10 3.10
N GLU A 366 33.38 -22.25 3.25
CA GLU A 366 33.29 -23.38 2.32
C GLU A 366 31.88 -23.94 2.24
N SER A 367 31.16 -24.02 3.38
CA SER A 367 29.75 -24.45 3.40
C SER A 367 28.81 -23.55 2.61
N LYS A 368 29.29 -22.38 2.18
CA LYS A 368 28.55 -21.33 1.43
C LYS A 368 29.20 -21.01 0.08
N ASP A 369 30.06 -21.86 -0.44
CA ASP A 369 30.80 -21.63 -1.68
C ASP A 369 31.51 -20.27 -1.70
N SER A 370 31.98 -19.81 -0.54
CA SER A 370 32.72 -18.57 -0.37
C SER A 370 34.21 -18.84 -0.22
N ALA A 371 35.04 -18.03 -0.88
CA ALA A 371 36.47 -18.21 -0.88
C ALA A 371 37.07 -18.26 0.55
N PRO A 372 37.90 -19.26 0.91
CA PRO A 372 38.54 -19.34 2.21
C PRO A 372 39.50 -18.17 2.44
N ILE A 373 39.77 -17.84 3.70
CA ILE A 373 40.79 -16.89 4.09
C ILE A 373 42.08 -17.60 4.41
N ARG A 374 43.23 -16.95 4.14
CA ARG A 374 44.58 -17.52 4.37
C ARG A 374 45.21 -17.02 5.67
N GLN A 375 44.76 -15.92 6.18
CA GLN A 375 45.20 -15.28 7.40
C GLN A 375 44.02 -14.71 8.16
N SER A 376 44.22 -14.34 9.43
CA SER A 376 43.18 -13.68 10.24
C SER A 376 42.66 -12.42 9.53
N ASP A 377 41.35 -12.28 9.46
CA ASP A 377 40.70 -11.11 8.85
C ASP A 377 39.58 -10.58 9.77
N LYS A 378 39.10 -9.38 9.46
CA LYS A 378 37.99 -8.78 10.20
C LYS A 378 36.67 -9.44 9.87
N MET A 379 35.86 -9.73 10.88
CA MET A 379 34.54 -10.31 10.70
C MET A 379 33.67 -9.46 9.78
N PHE A 380 33.80 -8.15 9.78
CA PHE A 380 33.10 -7.24 8.90
C PHE A 380 33.28 -7.60 7.41
N LYS A 381 34.52 -7.93 6.99
CA LYS A 381 34.78 -8.32 5.60
C LYS A 381 34.14 -9.65 5.23
N LEU A 382 34.10 -10.61 6.15
CA LEU A 382 33.45 -11.90 5.92
C LEU A 382 31.93 -11.70 5.83
N PHE A 383 31.36 -11.01 6.80
CA PHE A 383 29.91 -10.77 6.87
C PHE A 383 29.39 -9.89 5.71
N SER A 384 30.23 -9.02 5.13
CA SER A 384 29.86 -8.25 3.95
C SER A 384 29.78 -9.07 2.64
N ARG A 385 30.28 -10.32 2.63
CA ARG A 385 30.22 -11.20 1.44
C ARG A 385 28.76 -11.58 1.14
N PRO A 386 28.35 -11.64 -0.14
CA PRO A 386 26.95 -11.90 -0.52
C PRO A 386 26.37 -13.19 0.07
N ASN A 387 27.17 -14.27 0.10
CA ASN A 387 26.71 -15.60 0.51
C ASN A 387 26.72 -15.84 2.02
N ILE A 388 27.25 -14.91 2.82
CA ILE A 388 27.41 -15.04 4.28
C ILE A 388 26.36 -14.18 4.97
N GLY A 389 25.31 -14.79 5.54
CA GLY A 389 24.27 -14.11 6.29
C GLY A 389 24.46 -14.16 7.80
N ILE A 390 23.56 -13.52 8.54
CA ILE A 390 23.61 -13.50 10.01
C ILE A 390 23.60 -14.92 10.60
N LYS A 391 22.85 -15.86 10.03
CA LYS A 391 22.80 -17.27 10.48
C LYS A 391 24.14 -17.96 10.40
N ASP A 392 25.00 -17.52 9.47
CA ASP A 392 26.33 -18.11 9.28
C ASP A 392 27.34 -17.53 10.27
N VAL A 393 27.31 -16.21 10.48
CA VAL A 393 28.23 -15.57 11.45
C VAL A 393 27.85 -15.86 12.92
N ARG A 394 26.61 -16.20 13.22
CA ARG A 394 26.19 -16.70 14.55
C ARG A 394 26.82 -18.06 14.94
N LYS A 395 27.41 -18.77 14.01
CA LYS A 395 28.19 -19.98 14.31
C LYS A 395 29.50 -19.65 15.04
N PHE A 396 29.98 -18.41 14.96
CA PHE A 396 31.13 -17.96 15.75
C PHE A 396 30.67 -17.64 17.17
N VAL A 397 31.30 -18.27 18.16
CA VAL A 397 30.96 -18.13 19.58
C VAL A 397 30.95 -16.67 20.00
N ALA A 398 31.98 -15.89 19.61
CA ALA A 398 32.06 -14.47 19.91
C ALA A 398 30.86 -13.63 19.43
N VAL A 399 30.21 -14.02 18.32
CA VAL A 399 29.03 -13.33 17.80
C VAL A 399 27.79 -13.69 18.63
N GLU A 400 27.62 -14.97 18.95
CA GLU A 400 26.48 -15.42 19.76
C GLU A 400 26.56 -14.88 21.19
N ASP A 401 27.76 -14.87 21.78
CA ASP A 401 28.00 -14.26 23.11
C ASP A 401 27.65 -12.76 23.09
N TYR A 402 28.12 -12.01 22.09
CA TYR A 402 27.79 -10.59 21.97
C TYR A 402 26.28 -10.33 21.86
N ILE A 403 25.57 -11.14 21.06
CA ILE A 403 24.10 -11.05 20.91
C ILE A 403 23.42 -11.27 22.27
N ASN A 404 23.82 -12.29 23.02
CA ASN A 404 23.24 -12.66 24.29
C ASN A 404 23.55 -11.64 25.39
N GLU A 405 24.82 -11.23 25.54
CA GLU A 405 25.26 -10.25 26.54
C GLU A 405 24.57 -8.87 26.36
N ASN A 406 24.35 -8.45 25.11
CA ASN A 406 23.70 -7.17 24.79
C ASN A 406 22.19 -7.26 24.59
N ASN A 407 21.60 -8.44 24.76
CA ASN A 407 20.17 -8.69 24.54
C ASN A 407 19.67 -8.11 23.20
N LEU A 408 20.35 -8.46 22.10
CA LEU A 408 20.02 -7.97 20.77
C LEU A 408 18.78 -8.70 20.25
N ASP A 409 17.73 -7.96 19.94
CA ASP A 409 16.55 -8.50 19.33
C ASP A 409 16.69 -8.66 17.80
N ARG A 410 15.67 -9.27 17.18
CA ARG A 410 15.66 -9.52 15.73
C ARG A 410 15.75 -8.23 14.91
N GLU A 411 15.09 -7.15 15.35
CA GLU A 411 15.06 -5.88 14.61
C GLU A 411 16.45 -5.23 14.60
N VAL A 412 17.17 -5.26 15.71
CA VAL A 412 18.55 -4.77 15.84
C VAL A 412 19.51 -5.58 14.96
N ILE A 413 19.42 -6.91 15.02
CA ILE A 413 20.29 -7.82 14.27
C ILE A 413 20.08 -7.61 12.76
N GLU A 414 18.83 -7.56 12.31
CA GLU A 414 18.49 -7.33 10.90
C GLU A 414 18.99 -5.97 10.41
N GLN A 415 18.83 -4.91 11.23
CA GLN A 415 19.33 -3.58 10.91
C GLN A 415 20.86 -3.56 10.78
N ALA A 416 21.58 -4.26 11.65
CA ALA A 416 23.05 -4.36 11.59
C ALA A 416 23.50 -5.13 10.34
N GLU A 417 22.84 -6.26 10.01
CA GLU A 417 23.15 -7.03 8.79
C GLU A 417 22.98 -6.15 7.55
N ILE A 418 21.88 -5.42 7.43
CA ILE A 418 21.63 -4.51 6.31
C ILE A 418 22.71 -3.44 6.22
N GLN A 419 23.10 -2.83 7.34
CA GLN A 419 24.17 -1.83 7.36
C GLN A 419 25.52 -2.41 6.90
N VAL A 420 25.87 -3.64 7.32
CA VAL A 420 27.10 -4.29 6.86
C VAL A 420 27.06 -4.61 5.37
N LYS A 421 25.94 -5.16 4.88
CA LYS A 421 25.79 -5.60 3.49
C LYS A 421 25.74 -4.46 2.49
N TYR A 422 25.04 -3.38 2.86
CA TYR A 422 24.66 -2.31 1.93
C TYR A 422 25.32 -0.96 2.20
N SER A 423 26.29 -0.88 3.14
CA SER A 423 26.94 0.37 3.53
C SER A 423 27.44 1.22 2.36
N GLY A 424 28.10 0.59 1.38
CA GLY A 424 28.60 1.28 0.19
C GLY A 424 27.51 1.85 -0.71
N TYR A 425 26.44 1.07 -0.91
CA TYR A 425 25.28 1.50 -1.70
C TYR A 425 24.51 2.62 -1.01
N ILE A 426 24.28 2.49 0.29
CA ILE A 426 23.61 3.51 1.11
C ILE A 426 24.38 4.83 1.08
N ALA A 427 25.69 4.80 1.25
CA ALA A 427 26.53 6.00 1.20
C ALA A 427 26.48 6.67 -0.17
N LYS A 428 26.58 5.89 -1.25
CA LYS A 428 26.50 6.40 -2.62
C LYS A 428 25.15 7.06 -2.91
N GLU A 429 24.05 6.39 -2.52
CA GLU A 429 22.69 6.90 -2.76
C GLU A 429 22.41 8.15 -1.94
N LYS A 430 22.90 8.21 -0.68
CA LYS A 430 22.81 9.39 0.16
C LYS A 430 23.53 10.58 -0.49
N ASN A 431 24.76 10.39 -0.95
CA ASN A 431 25.51 11.44 -1.66
C ASN A 431 24.81 11.92 -2.93
N ASN A 432 24.08 11.04 -3.62
CA ASN A 432 23.30 11.42 -4.80
C ASN A 432 22.04 12.22 -4.42
N ALA A 433 21.42 11.89 -3.30
CA ALA A 433 20.23 12.57 -2.80
C ALA A 433 20.53 13.97 -2.21
N ASP A 434 21.77 14.19 -1.75
CA ASP A 434 22.24 15.45 -1.17
C ASP A 434 22.73 16.45 -2.23
N LYS A 435 22.90 16.02 -3.49
CA LYS A 435 23.23 16.86 -4.66
C LYS A 435 21.98 17.47 -5.28
#